data_825d7cc62971d815f41ed10920c99ccb
#
_entry.id   825d7cc62971d815f41ed10920c99ccb
#
_cell.length_a   1.000
_cell.length_b   1.000
_cell.length_c   1.000
_cell.angle_alpha   90.00
_cell.angle_beta   90.00
_cell.angle_gamma   90.00
#
_symmetry.space_group_name_H-M   'P 1'
#
loop_
_entity.id
_entity.type
_entity.pdbx_description
1 polymer ?
#
loop_
_entity_poly.entity_id
_entity_poly.type
_entity_poly.pdbx_seq_one_letter_code
_entity_poly.pdbx_strand_id
1 'polypeptide(L)'
;MPLSVLPAVLAAVVQRPTIKHTMDVLEKLSILTDAAKYDAACTSSGGSRSFKKGHIGNTSSSVAGCCHSFSADGRCVTLLKVLMTNRCIYDCKYCVNRRSNDTRRTAFTPEELADLTINFYRRNYIEGLFLSSGVYRNPDYTMELMIQTLRLLRETYRFNGYIHAKAIPGAAPELVDQLGLLADRLSVNIELPSESGLKLLAPDKSKKAILTPMRQIQSRNIQNKEELVKYRHAPKFAPAGQSTQLIIGATPEDDLHILRLTQGLYDQYRLKRVFYSAYVPVVEHTLLPGKDVKPPLLREHRLYQADWLLRFYEFRAEELLDEEHRNFDPRVDPKCSWALAHPHFFPVEVNQADYETLLRIPGVGVVSARRILSARRTGPLHTEDLRKLGVVMKRAQYFLTASGRMADGLRFNQDTLLHNLILTEQPSLPQPEVEQLSLFLP
;
A
#
# COMPACT_ATOMS: atom_id res chain seq x y z
N MET A 1 7.10 92.66 8.88
CA MET A 1 7.44 91.89 10.06
C MET A 1 6.19 91.11 10.40
N PRO A 2 6.03 90.07 10.41
CA PRO A 2 6.36 88.91 11.15
C PRO A 2 5.97 87.56 10.53
N LEU A 3 6.49 86.66 11.00
CA LEU A 3 6.37 85.25 11.37
C LEU A 3 5.12 84.52 10.98
N SER A 4 5.41 83.66 10.17
CA SER A 4 4.85 82.40 9.68
C SER A 4 4.13 81.52 10.68
N VAL A 5 2.96 81.06 10.28
CA VAL A 5 2.20 79.98 10.89
C VAL A 5 2.49 78.67 10.09
N LEU A 6 3.11 77.69 10.74
CA LEU A 6 3.23 76.33 10.24
C LEU A 6 1.96 75.54 10.58
N PRO A 7 1.34 74.85 9.65
CA PRO A 7 0.27 73.90 9.99
C PRO A 7 0.85 72.56 10.47
N ALA A 8 0.28 72.07 11.54
CA ALA A 8 0.51 70.74 12.09
C ALA A 8 0.03 69.70 11.10
N VAL A 9 0.99 68.87 10.57
CA VAL A 9 0.67 67.68 9.79
C VAL A 9 0.34 66.59 10.78
N LEU A 10 -0.92 66.13 10.77
CA LEU A 10 -1.39 64.94 11.46
C LEU A 10 -0.53 63.78 11.05
N ALA A 11 0.16 63.14 12.01
CA ALA A 11 0.74 61.85 11.89
C ALA A 11 -0.39 60.80 11.80
N ALA A 12 -0.78 60.44 10.57
CA ALA A 12 -1.60 59.26 10.34
C ALA A 12 -0.75 58.04 10.70
N VAL A 13 -1.03 57.45 11.85
CA VAL A 13 -0.56 56.13 12.23
C VAL A 13 -1.18 55.13 11.21
N VAL A 14 -0.42 54.81 10.19
CA VAL A 14 -0.73 53.70 9.33
C VAL A 14 -0.61 52.46 10.21
N GLN A 15 -1.74 52.00 10.71
CA GLN A 15 -1.85 50.63 11.26
C GLN A 15 -1.45 49.66 10.15
N ARG A 16 -0.23 49.14 10.22
CA ARG A 16 0.18 47.96 9.41
C ARG A 16 -0.82 46.88 9.72
N PRO A 17 -1.47 46.29 8.69
CA PRO A 17 -2.34 45.13 8.94
C PRO A 17 -1.51 44.07 9.62
N THR A 18 -1.97 43.59 10.75
CA THR A 18 -1.46 42.39 11.42
C THR A 18 -1.35 41.30 10.39
N ILE A 19 -0.12 40.93 10.01
CA ILE A 19 0.17 39.79 9.15
C ILE A 19 -0.40 38.59 9.91
N LYS A 20 -1.59 38.13 9.50
CA LYS A 20 -2.01 36.78 9.87
C LYS A 20 -0.86 35.91 9.42
N HIS A 21 -0.17 35.27 10.35
CA HIS A 21 0.84 34.26 10.07
C HIS A 21 0.18 33.16 9.21
N THR A 22 0.22 33.34 7.89
CA THR A 22 -0.10 32.26 6.95
C THR A 22 1.01 31.23 7.10
N MET A 23 0.64 30.05 7.55
CA MET A 23 1.57 28.92 7.71
C MET A 23 2.35 28.73 6.41
N ASP A 24 3.68 28.64 6.51
CA ASP A 24 4.55 28.41 5.34
C ASP A 24 4.24 27.06 4.67
N VAL A 25 4.41 26.98 3.36
CA VAL A 25 4.17 25.78 2.55
C VAL A 25 5.00 24.58 3.03
N LEU A 26 6.25 24.81 3.47
CA LEU A 26 7.09 23.75 4.02
C LEU A 26 6.61 23.23 5.38
N GLU A 27 6.07 24.13 6.20
CA GLU A 27 5.45 23.75 7.47
C GLU A 27 4.14 22.94 7.23
N LYS A 28 3.31 23.35 6.27
CA LYS A 28 2.14 22.59 5.82
C LYS A 28 2.57 21.20 5.32
N LEU A 29 3.64 21.11 4.53
CA LEU A 29 4.18 19.87 4.02
C LEU A 29 4.55 18.91 5.16
N SER A 30 5.29 19.38 6.16
CA SER A 30 5.66 18.56 7.31
C SER A 30 4.45 17.95 8.01
N ILE A 31 3.42 18.77 8.28
CA ILE A 31 2.19 18.30 8.95
C ILE A 31 1.41 17.31 8.08
N LEU A 32 1.24 17.60 6.79
CA LEU A 32 0.37 16.83 5.90
C LEU A 32 1.03 15.54 5.37
N THR A 33 2.35 15.48 5.32
CA THR A 33 3.07 14.23 5.03
C THR A 33 3.14 13.33 6.25
N ASP A 34 3.34 13.88 7.45
CA ASP A 34 3.29 13.10 8.69
C ASP A 34 1.88 12.52 8.91
N ALA A 35 0.84 13.29 8.66
CA ALA A 35 -0.54 12.83 8.70
C ALA A 35 -0.84 11.73 7.64
N ALA A 36 -0.12 11.69 6.51
CA ALA A 36 -0.29 10.71 5.45
C ALA A 36 0.46 9.39 5.70
N LYS A 37 1.37 9.31 6.65
CA LYS A 37 2.23 8.11 6.86
C LYS A 37 1.47 6.82 7.13
N TYR A 38 0.31 6.92 7.76
CA TYR A 38 -0.56 5.78 8.07
C TYR A 38 -1.41 5.28 6.90
N ASP A 39 -1.38 5.97 5.76
CA ASP A 39 -1.97 5.50 4.53
C ASP A 39 -1.07 4.43 3.89
N ALA A 40 -1.46 3.16 3.92
CA ALA A 40 -0.70 2.10 3.28
C ALA A 40 -0.90 2.12 1.76
N ALA A 41 -0.11 2.90 1.07
CA ALA A 41 -0.01 2.81 -0.39
C ALA A 41 1.35 2.27 -0.84
N CYS A 42 2.25 2.07 0.11
CA CYS A 42 3.61 1.62 -0.13
C CYS A 42 4.01 0.64 0.96
N THR A 43 4.02 -0.61 0.63
CA THR A 43 4.69 -1.66 1.39
C THR A 43 6.15 -1.79 0.99
N SER A 44 6.83 -0.71 0.71
CA SER A 44 8.27 -0.73 0.79
C SER A 44 8.60 -0.57 2.26
N SER A 45 8.85 -1.68 2.91
CA SER A 45 9.62 -1.73 4.14
C SER A 45 10.74 -0.70 4.02
N GLY A 46 10.62 0.38 4.79
CA GLY A 46 11.64 1.40 4.85
C GLY A 46 12.95 0.77 5.30
N GLY A 47 13.83 0.51 4.36
CA GLY A 47 15.23 0.29 4.70
C GLY A 47 15.73 1.61 5.25
N SER A 48 15.72 1.78 6.55
CA SER A 48 16.37 2.89 7.24
C SER A 48 17.89 2.70 7.11
N ARG A 49 18.48 3.18 6.03
CA ARG A 49 19.92 3.40 6.00
C ARG A 49 20.17 4.74 6.66
N SER A 50 20.68 4.71 7.88
CA SER A 50 21.21 5.89 8.56
C SER A 50 22.34 6.50 7.72
N PHE A 51 22.34 7.83 7.60
CA PHE A 51 23.38 8.62 6.95
C PHE A 51 24.73 8.31 7.62
N LYS A 52 25.67 7.73 6.88
CA LYS A 52 27.07 7.63 7.31
C LYS A 52 27.85 8.78 6.67
N LYS A 53 28.41 9.67 7.52
CA LYS A 53 29.26 10.78 7.11
C LYS A 53 30.40 10.25 6.24
N GLY A 54 30.53 10.74 5.01
CA GLY A 54 31.60 10.33 4.08
C GLY A 54 31.18 9.35 2.96
N HIS A 55 29.91 8.90 2.90
CA HIS A 55 29.44 8.10 1.78
C HIS A 55 28.59 8.94 0.81
N ILE A 56 28.93 8.89 -0.48
CA ILE A 56 28.14 9.47 -1.56
C ILE A 56 27.01 8.48 -1.88
N GLY A 57 25.76 8.86 -1.64
CA GLY A 57 24.59 8.09 -1.96
C GLY A 57 23.34 8.92 -1.64
N ASN A 58 22.43 9.00 -2.59
CA ASN A 58 21.17 9.71 -2.41
C ASN A 58 20.27 8.87 -1.50
N THR A 59 20.28 9.16 -0.20
CA THR A 59 19.30 8.59 0.74
C THR A 59 17.99 9.34 0.55
N SER A 60 17.22 8.95 -0.47
CA SER A 60 15.89 9.50 -0.74
C SER A 60 14.88 9.28 0.39
N SER A 61 15.26 8.58 1.44
CA SER A 61 14.44 8.39 2.66
C SER A 61 14.42 9.59 3.61
N SER A 62 15.20 10.64 3.36
CA SER A 62 15.27 11.81 4.24
C SER A 62 14.36 12.97 3.82
N VAL A 63 13.74 12.91 2.64
CA VAL A 63 12.74 13.91 2.25
C VAL A 63 11.40 13.50 2.84
N ALA A 64 10.91 14.26 3.81
CA ALA A 64 9.61 14.03 4.44
C ALA A 64 8.54 13.86 3.35
N GLY A 65 7.77 12.77 3.43
CA GLY A 65 6.63 12.50 2.55
C GLY A 65 6.92 11.73 1.26
N CYS A 66 8.16 11.29 0.99
CA CYS A 66 8.42 10.42 -0.15
C CYS A 66 8.08 8.96 0.17
N CYS A 67 7.33 8.31 -0.71
CA CYS A 67 7.05 6.88 -0.66
C CYS A 67 7.43 6.22 -1.98
N HIS A 68 7.62 4.90 -1.93
CA HIS A 68 7.96 4.11 -3.10
C HIS A 68 6.77 3.25 -3.53
N SER A 69 6.48 3.24 -4.82
CA SER A 69 5.49 2.36 -5.44
C SER A 69 6.15 1.59 -6.58
N PHE A 70 5.64 0.40 -6.89
CA PHE A 70 6.13 -0.37 -8.03
C PHE A 70 5.19 -0.19 -9.21
N SER A 71 5.75 0.16 -10.37
CA SER A 71 5.04 0.18 -11.64
C SER A 71 4.81 -1.25 -12.16
N ALA A 72 3.98 -1.40 -13.18
CA ALA A 72 3.65 -2.71 -13.75
C ALA A 72 4.87 -3.47 -14.32
N ASP A 73 5.91 -2.74 -14.72
CA ASP A 73 7.20 -3.26 -15.21
C ASP A 73 8.21 -3.57 -14.09
N GLY A 74 7.81 -3.45 -12.82
CA GLY A 74 8.64 -3.74 -11.64
C GLY A 74 9.59 -2.62 -11.24
N ARG A 75 9.57 -1.44 -11.89
CA ARG A 75 10.37 -0.29 -11.46
C ARG A 75 9.82 0.31 -10.18
N CYS A 76 10.72 0.72 -9.29
CA CYS A 76 10.38 1.49 -8.11
C CYS A 76 10.18 2.96 -8.50
N VAL A 77 8.99 3.50 -8.24
CA VAL A 77 8.60 4.89 -8.51
C VAL A 77 8.51 5.64 -7.19
N THR A 78 9.24 6.74 -7.07
CA THR A 78 9.21 7.60 -5.87
C THR A 78 8.06 8.61 -5.98
N LEU A 79 7.14 8.58 -5.02
CA LEU A 79 5.96 9.46 -5.00
C LEU A 79 6.02 10.43 -3.82
N LEU A 80 5.62 11.68 -4.06
CA LEU A 80 5.22 12.58 -2.97
C LEU A 80 3.88 12.09 -2.43
N LYS A 81 3.87 11.60 -1.20
CA LYS A 81 2.67 11.14 -0.51
C LYS A 81 2.21 12.20 0.48
N VAL A 82 1.05 12.78 0.24
CA VAL A 82 0.58 13.94 0.99
C VAL A 82 -0.94 13.97 1.09
N LEU A 83 -1.45 14.58 2.17
CA LEU A 83 -2.86 14.95 2.26
C LEU A 83 -3.07 16.35 1.67
N MET A 84 -4.20 16.53 0.96
CA MET A 84 -4.70 17.87 0.61
C MET A 84 -5.00 18.67 1.88
N THR A 85 -5.60 18.00 2.87
CA THR A 85 -5.85 18.54 4.21
C THR A 85 -5.97 17.43 5.23
N ASN A 86 -5.57 17.70 6.48
CA ASN A 86 -5.87 16.85 7.63
C ASN A 86 -7.06 17.37 8.46
N ARG A 87 -7.76 18.40 7.99
CA ARG A 87 -9.06 18.79 8.53
C ARG A 87 -10.09 17.75 8.07
N CYS A 88 -10.77 17.12 9.01
CA CYS A 88 -11.74 16.07 8.70
C CYS A 88 -13.01 16.27 9.53
N ILE A 89 -14.17 16.11 8.88
CA ILE A 89 -15.48 16.13 9.55
C ILE A 89 -15.85 14.78 10.16
N TYR A 90 -15.14 13.70 9.79
CA TYR A 90 -15.39 12.35 10.27
C TYR A 90 -14.64 12.07 11.57
N ASP A 91 -15.20 11.16 12.37
CA ASP A 91 -14.64 10.74 13.66
C ASP A 91 -14.26 9.26 13.69
N CYS A 92 -13.55 8.79 12.66
CA CYS A 92 -13.06 7.41 12.59
C CYS A 92 -12.11 7.11 13.75
N LYS A 93 -12.44 6.16 14.62
CA LYS A 93 -11.77 5.91 15.91
C LYS A 93 -10.27 5.56 15.75
N TYR A 94 -9.91 4.91 14.65
CA TYR A 94 -8.52 4.53 14.34
C TYR A 94 -7.68 5.65 13.71
N CYS A 95 -8.27 6.81 13.38
CA CYS A 95 -7.59 7.83 12.58
C CYS A 95 -7.02 8.95 13.46
N VAL A 96 -5.73 9.27 13.29
CA VAL A 96 -5.08 10.40 13.97
C VAL A 96 -5.73 11.75 13.59
N ASN A 97 -6.28 11.84 12.37
CA ASN A 97 -6.91 13.04 11.84
C ASN A 97 -8.41 13.12 12.11
N ARG A 98 -8.97 12.26 12.99
CA ARG A 98 -10.39 12.32 13.34
C ARG A 98 -10.76 13.67 13.93
N ARG A 99 -12.02 14.09 13.76
CA ARG A 99 -12.53 15.39 14.20
C ARG A 99 -12.24 15.69 15.68
N SER A 100 -12.42 14.69 16.56
CA SER A 100 -12.28 14.82 18.01
C SER A 100 -10.83 14.82 18.52
N ASN A 101 -9.82 14.56 17.66
CA ASN A 101 -8.42 14.63 18.08
C ASN A 101 -7.91 16.08 18.04
N ASP A 102 -7.19 16.48 19.10
CA ASP A 102 -6.45 17.73 19.13
C ASP A 102 -5.10 17.55 18.40
N THR A 103 -5.14 17.72 17.08
CA THR A 103 -3.98 17.68 16.20
C THR A 103 -3.86 18.95 15.42
N ARG A 104 -2.63 19.37 15.13
CA ARG A 104 -2.40 20.57 14.33
C ARG A 104 -3.00 20.43 12.94
N ARG A 105 -3.92 21.33 12.57
CA ARG A 105 -4.73 21.23 11.34
C ARG A 105 -4.29 22.26 10.30
N THR A 106 -4.11 21.79 9.06
CA THR A 106 -3.81 22.68 7.94
C THR A 106 -4.41 22.13 6.63
N ALA A 107 -4.31 22.93 5.57
CA ALA A 107 -4.71 22.56 4.21
C ALA A 107 -3.79 23.27 3.22
N PHE A 108 -3.48 22.59 2.12
CA PHE A 108 -2.96 23.24 0.93
C PHE A 108 -4.08 23.90 0.14
N THR A 109 -3.75 24.96 -0.60
CA THR A 109 -4.53 25.33 -1.77
C THR A 109 -4.15 24.43 -2.95
N PRO A 110 -5.02 24.31 -3.98
CA PRO A 110 -4.65 23.58 -5.19
C PRO A 110 -3.35 24.06 -5.83
N GLU A 111 -3.12 25.37 -5.85
CA GLU A 111 -1.94 26.02 -6.40
C GLU A 111 -0.68 25.65 -5.59
N GLU A 112 -0.73 25.81 -4.26
CA GLU A 112 0.39 25.46 -3.38
C GLU A 112 0.86 24.02 -3.59
N LEU A 113 -0.09 23.07 -3.67
CA LEU A 113 0.24 21.66 -3.82
C LEU A 113 0.73 21.32 -5.23
N ALA A 114 0.16 21.94 -6.26
CA ALA A 114 0.61 21.78 -7.62
C ALA A 114 2.03 22.32 -7.81
N ASP A 115 2.31 23.52 -7.32
CA ASP A 115 3.64 24.15 -7.38
C ASP A 115 4.68 23.32 -6.63
N LEU A 116 4.36 22.84 -5.43
CA LEU A 116 5.23 22.00 -4.63
C LEU A 116 5.56 20.68 -5.38
N THR A 117 4.56 20.03 -5.95
CA THR A 117 4.73 18.78 -6.70
C THR A 117 5.65 19.01 -7.91
N ILE A 118 5.43 20.05 -8.71
CA ILE A 118 6.25 20.38 -9.87
C ILE A 118 7.68 20.71 -9.47
N ASN A 119 7.88 21.46 -8.40
CA ASN A 119 9.21 21.80 -7.92
C ASN A 119 9.99 20.57 -7.49
N PHE A 120 9.35 19.61 -6.81
CA PHE A 120 9.99 18.35 -6.41
C PHE A 120 10.29 17.47 -7.61
N TYR A 121 9.38 17.41 -8.59
CA TYR A 121 9.58 16.65 -9.82
C TYR A 121 10.74 17.21 -10.65
N ARG A 122 10.80 18.52 -10.87
CA ARG A 122 11.89 19.17 -11.62
C ARG A 122 13.27 18.96 -10.99
N ARG A 123 13.32 18.79 -9.67
CA ARG A 123 14.54 18.49 -8.91
C ARG A 123 14.85 16.99 -8.82
N ASN A 124 14.09 16.15 -9.50
CA ASN A 124 14.20 14.68 -9.48
C ASN A 124 14.07 14.06 -8.08
N TYR A 125 13.34 14.70 -7.16
CA TYR A 125 13.07 14.13 -5.84
C TYR A 125 11.94 13.11 -5.90
N ILE A 126 11.00 13.28 -6.83
CA ILE A 126 9.84 12.43 -7.04
C ILE A 126 9.61 12.17 -8.53
N GLU A 127 8.93 11.06 -8.83
CA GLU A 127 8.45 10.69 -10.15
C GLU A 127 6.93 10.82 -10.28
N GLY A 128 6.24 11.08 -9.16
CA GLY A 128 4.80 11.22 -9.15
C GLY A 128 4.23 11.72 -7.83
N LEU A 129 2.90 11.78 -7.78
CA LEU A 129 2.11 12.24 -6.64
C LEU A 129 1.18 11.12 -6.14
N PHE A 130 1.14 10.90 -4.83
CA PHE A 130 0.07 10.17 -4.18
C PHE A 130 -0.74 11.14 -3.32
N LEU A 131 -1.94 11.46 -3.81
CA LEU A 131 -2.83 12.45 -3.19
C LEU A 131 -3.98 11.77 -2.45
N SER A 132 -4.10 12.06 -1.17
CA SER A 132 -5.25 11.72 -0.32
C SER A 132 -5.74 12.96 0.44
N SER A 133 -6.79 12.82 1.25
CA SER A 133 -7.33 13.94 2.03
C SER A 133 -8.13 13.45 3.23
N GLY A 134 -8.14 14.24 4.30
CA GLY A 134 -9.28 14.26 5.22
C GLY A 134 -10.50 14.85 4.51
N VAL A 135 -11.71 14.55 4.98
CA VAL A 135 -12.95 15.08 4.41
C VAL A 135 -13.24 16.45 5.01
N TYR A 136 -12.99 17.48 4.22
CA TYR A 136 -13.16 18.87 4.65
C TYR A 136 -14.49 19.43 4.15
N ARG A 137 -15.31 20.00 5.03
CA ARG A 137 -16.68 20.48 4.79
C ARG A 137 -17.64 19.38 4.37
N ASN A 138 -17.45 18.80 3.19
CA ASN A 138 -18.20 17.63 2.68
C ASN A 138 -17.34 16.86 1.66
N PRO A 139 -17.76 15.66 1.21
CA PRO A 139 -17.04 14.86 0.23
C PRO A 139 -16.81 15.57 -1.10
N ASP A 140 -17.82 16.24 -1.65
CA ASP A 140 -17.76 16.90 -2.96
C ASP A 140 -16.77 18.06 -2.96
N TYR A 141 -16.85 18.95 -1.98
CA TYR A 141 -15.90 20.06 -1.85
C TYR A 141 -14.45 19.57 -1.74
N THR A 142 -14.23 18.48 -1.01
CA THR A 142 -12.89 17.88 -0.89
C THR A 142 -12.40 17.32 -2.22
N MET A 143 -13.27 16.63 -2.95
CA MET A 143 -12.96 16.11 -4.29
C MET A 143 -12.68 17.22 -5.28
N GLU A 144 -13.43 18.32 -5.25
CA GLU A 144 -13.22 19.49 -6.11
C GLU A 144 -11.82 20.09 -5.92
N LEU A 145 -11.37 20.26 -4.68
CA LEU A 145 -10.01 20.74 -4.38
C LEU A 145 -8.93 19.80 -4.95
N MET A 146 -9.12 18.48 -4.79
CA MET A 146 -8.22 17.48 -5.35
C MET A 146 -8.21 17.54 -6.88
N ILE A 147 -9.39 17.62 -7.52
CA ILE A 147 -9.52 17.72 -8.98
C ILE A 147 -8.85 19.00 -9.50
N GLN A 148 -9.05 20.14 -8.84
CA GLN A 148 -8.39 21.40 -9.20
C GLN A 148 -6.87 21.27 -9.16
N THR A 149 -6.32 20.65 -8.11
CA THR A 149 -4.88 20.36 -8.03
C THR A 149 -4.40 19.50 -9.22
N LEU A 150 -5.13 18.44 -9.54
CA LEU A 150 -4.74 17.55 -10.64
C LEU A 150 -4.90 18.20 -12.03
N ARG A 151 -5.90 19.08 -12.20
CA ARG A 151 -6.03 19.90 -13.42
C ARG A 151 -4.86 20.85 -13.60
N LEU A 152 -4.47 21.59 -12.56
CA LEU A 152 -3.28 22.43 -12.59
C LEU A 152 -2.04 21.62 -13.01
N LEU A 153 -1.85 20.45 -12.44
CA LEU A 153 -0.75 19.57 -12.80
C LEU A 153 -0.83 19.12 -14.27
N ARG A 154 -1.95 18.58 -14.72
CA ARG A 154 -2.08 18.00 -16.06
C ARG A 154 -2.18 19.04 -17.16
N GLU A 155 -2.99 20.10 -16.96
CA GLU A 155 -3.34 21.06 -18.00
C GLU A 155 -2.38 22.26 -18.02
N THR A 156 -2.09 22.85 -16.84
CA THR A 156 -1.23 24.05 -16.74
C THR A 156 0.25 23.69 -16.76
N TYR A 157 0.69 22.78 -15.89
CA TYR A 157 2.09 22.37 -15.81
C TYR A 157 2.48 21.26 -16.80
N ARG A 158 1.52 20.66 -17.49
CA ARG A 158 1.71 19.52 -18.42
C ARG A 158 2.50 18.39 -17.77
N PHE A 159 2.23 18.13 -16.49
CA PHE A 159 2.88 17.11 -15.70
C PHE A 159 2.53 15.72 -16.23
N ASN A 160 3.53 14.97 -16.65
CA ASN A 160 3.38 13.60 -17.17
C ASN A 160 3.83 12.53 -16.18
N GLY A 161 4.13 12.89 -14.93
CA GLY A 161 4.46 11.94 -13.86
C GLY A 161 3.23 11.15 -13.39
N TYR A 162 3.49 10.06 -12.66
CA TYR A 162 2.45 9.17 -12.15
C TYR A 162 1.60 9.86 -11.06
N ILE A 163 0.28 9.76 -11.17
CA ILE A 163 -0.67 10.27 -10.16
C ILE A 163 -1.54 9.13 -9.63
N HIS A 164 -1.45 8.90 -8.33
CA HIS A 164 -2.38 8.06 -7.59
C HIS A 164 -3.25 8.94 -6.71
N ALA A 165 -4.57 8.93 -6.90
CA ALA A 165 -5.51 9.70 -6.11
C ALA A 165 -6.47 8.81 -5.33
N LYS A 166 -6.75 9.17 -4.08
CA LYS A 166 -7.80 8.56 -3.27
C LYS A 166 -9.12 9.27 -3.50
N ALA A 167 -10.07 8.61 -4.14
CA ALA A 167 -11.43 9.11 -4.25
C ALA A 167 -12.10 9.12 -2.86
N ILE A 168 -12.82 10.21 -2.58
CA ILE A 168 -13.51 10.39 -1.29
C ILE A 168 -14.84 9.64 -1.33
N PRO A 169 -15.08 8.68 -0.41
CA PRO A 169 -16.36 7.99 -0.33
C PRO A 169 -17.52 8.96 -0.09
N GLY A 170 -18.59 8.80 -0.88
CA GLY A 170 -19.77 9.64 -0.79
C GLY A 170 -19.73 10.91 -1.66
N ALA A 171 -18.65 11.15 -2.41
CA ALA A 171 -18.61 12.20 -3.41
C ALA A 171 -19.51 11.87 -4.61
N ALA A 172 -19.98 12.92 -5.30
CA ALA A 172 -20.81 12.80 -6.50
C ALA A 172 -20.12 11.97 -7.61
N PRO A 173 -20.84 11.13 -8.35
CA PRO A 173 -20.29 10.28 -9.40
C PRO A 173 -19.50 11.06 -10.45
N GLU A 174 -19.96 12.24 -10.82
CA GLU A 174 -19.32 13.11 -11.82
C GLU A 174 -17.91 13.53 -11.38
N LEU A 175 -17.71 13.73 -10.08
CA LEU A 175 -16.38 14.07 -9.52
C LEU A 175 -15.45 12.86 -9.54
N VAL A 176 -15.97 11.66 -9.30
CA VAL A 176 -15.18 10.42 -9.43
C VAL A 176 -14.72 10.22 -10.88
N ASP A 177 -15.60 10.50 -11.85
CA ASP A 177 -15.25 10.42 -13.28
C ASP A 177 -14.19 11.46 -13.66
N GLN A 178 -14.33 12.72 -13.23
CA GLN A 178 -13.33 13.75 -13.48
C GLN A 178 -11.97 13.38 -12.86
N LEU A 179 -11.96 12.89 -11.62
CA LEU A 179 -10.73 12.47 -10.96
C LEU A 179 -10.04 11.32 -11.73
N GLY A 180 -10.83 10.37 -12.26
CA GLY A 180 -10.32 9.21 -13.01
C GLY A 180 -9.70 9.56 -14.36
N LEU A 181 -10.13 10.65 -15.00
CA LEU A 181 -9.53 11.17 -16.22
C LEU A 181 -8.17 11.87 -15.98
N LEU A 182 -7.91 12.33 -14.76
CA LEU A 182 -6.70 13.06 -14.40
C LEU A 182 -5.66 12.18 -13.71
N ALA A 183 -6.09 11.11 -13.05
CA ALA A 183 -5.22 10.20 -12.30
C ALA A 183 -4.87 8.93 -13.09
N ASP A 184 -3.67 8.38 -12.85
CA ASP A 184 -3.28 7.09 -13.40
C ASP A 184 -3.88 5.92 -12.63
N ARG A 185 -4.02 6.06 -11.30
CA ARG A 185 -4.67 5.10 -10.42
C ARG A 185 -5.63 5.77 -9.48
N LEU A 186 -6.78 5.13 -9.27
CA LEU A 186 -7.70 5.50 -8.21
C LEU A 186 -7.67 4.48 -7.08
N SER A 187 -7.91 4.93 -5.85
CA SER A 187 -8.21 4.04 -4.74
C SER A 187 -9.40 4.55 -3.94
N VAL A 188 -10.19 3.60 -3.45
CA VAL A 188 -11.25 3.84 -2.48
C VAL A 188 -10.99 2.88 -1.33
N ASN A 189 -10.73 3.40 -0.14
CA ASN A 189 -10.41 2.53 0.99
C ASN A 189 -11.65 1.84 1.53
N ILE A 190 -11.59 0.51 1.68
CA ILE A 190 -12.64 -0.25 2.37
C ILE A 190 -12.54 -0.13 3.89
N GLU A 191 -11.35 0.22 4.38
CA GLU A 191 -10.97 0.49 5.77
C GLU A 191 -10.99 -0.76 6.66
N LEU A 192 -12.14 -1.38 6.87
CA LEU A 192 -12.32 -2.50 7.81
C LEU A 192 -12.94 -3.72 7.12
N PRO A 193 -12.65 -4.94 7.60
CA PRO A 193 -13.09 -6.17 6.94
C PRO A 193 -14.60 -6.37 6.95
N SER A 194 -15.30 -5.88 7.99
CA SER A 194 -16.73 -6.10 8.19
C SER A 194 -17.54 -4.80 8.25
N GLU A 195 -18.82 -4.90 7.95
CA GLU A 195 -19.75 -3.78 8.10
C GLU A 195 -19.99 -3.42 9.56
N SER A 196 -20.00 -4.42 10.45
CA SER A 196 -20.10 -4.21 11.91
C SER A 196 -18.89 -3.44 12.43
N GLY A 197 -17.68 -3.83 12.04
CA GLY A 197 -16.46 -3.10 12.36
C GLY A 197 -16.48 -1.67 11.83
N LEU A 198 -16.96 -1.47 10.58
CA LEU A 198 -17.08 -0.15 9.99
C LEU A 198 -18.05 0.75 10.77
N LYS A 199 -19.24 0.25 11.13
CA LYS A 199 -20.22 0.98 11.94
C LYS A 199 -19.67 1.34 13.33
N LEU A 200 -18.88 0.45 13.92
CA LEU A 200 -18.30 0.64 15.25
C LEU A 200 -17.17 1.70 15.24
N LEU A 201 -16.24 1.58 14.29
CA LEU A 201 -15.01 2.36 14.31
C LEU A 201 -15.00 3.55 13.35
N ALA A 202 -15.89 3.58 12.37
CA ALA A 202 -16.03 4.67 11.39
C ALA A 202 -17.49 4.99 11.11
N PRO A 203 -18.26 5.45 12.10
CA PRO A 203 -19.73 5.60 12.03
C PRO A 203 -20.19 6.56 10.92
N ASP A 204 -19.35 7.53 10.54
CA ASP A 204 -19.65 8.48 9.47
C ASP A 204 -19.46 7.87 8.06
N LYS A 205 -18.97 6.62 7.95
CA LYS A 205 -18.78 5.91 6.69
C LYS A 205 -19.80 4.78 6.54
N SER A 206 -20.26 4.55 5.32
CA SER A 206 -21.13 3.40 5.00
C SER A 206 -20.51 2.52 3.94
N LYS A 207 -20.79 1.22 4.00
CA LYS A 207 -20.38 0.25 2.98
C LYS A 207 -20.85 0.67 1.58
N LYS A 208 -22.09 1.19 1.47
CA LYS A 208 -22.63 1.71 0.21
C LYS A 208 -21.79 2.86 -0.34
N ALA A 209 -21.45 3.86 0.49
CA ALA A 209 -20.65 5.01 0.06
C ALA A 209 -19.26 4.62 -0.41
N ILE A 210 -18.70 3.51 0.08
CA ILE A 210 -17.40 2.97 -0.33
C ILE A 210 -17.50 2.14 -1.61
N LEU A 211 -18.48 1.23 -1.69
CA LEU A 211 -18.57 0.28 -2.81
C LEU A 211 -19.17 0.90 -4.08
N THR A 212 -19.98 1.96 -3.97
CA THR A 212 -20.55 2.65 -5.13
C THR A 212 -19.47 3.23 -6.05
N PRO A 213 -18.51 4.06 -5.57
CA PRO A 213 -17.43 4.54 -6.42
C PRO A 213 -16.52 3.42 -6.92
N MET A 214 -16.29 2.33 -6.17
CA MET A 214 -15.53 1.18 -6.68
C MET A 214 -16.18 0.55 -7.91
N ARG A 215 -17.50 0.37 -7.88
CA ARG A 215 -18.26 -0.17 -9.01
C ARG A 215 -18.24 0.79 -10.20
N GLN A 216 -18.40 2.08 -9.96
CA GLN A 216 -18.32 3.11 -11.00
C GLN A 216 -16.95 3.08 -11.69
N ILE A 217 -15.86 3.08 -10.92
CA ILE A 217 -14.49 3.02 -11.46
C ILE A 217 -14.29 1.76 -12.31
N GLN A 218 -14.80 0.61 -11.85
CA GLN A 218 -14.75 -0.63 -12.63
C GLN A 218 -15.49 -0.49 -13.97
N SER A 219 -16.73 -0.02 -13.95
CA SER A 219 -17.56 0.14 -15.15
C SER A 219 -16.92 1.12 -16.15
N ARG A 220 -16.41 2.25 -15.65
CA ARG A 220 -15.70 3.24 -16.48
C ARG A 220 -14.39 2.69 -17.05
N ASN A 221 -13.64 1.89 -16.30
CA ASN A 221 -12.43 1.23 -16.81
C ASN A 221 -12.75 0.21 -17.92
N ILE A 222 -13.86 -0.52 -17.83
CA ILE A 222 -14.30 -1.45 -18.88
C ILE A 222 -14.69 -0.65 -20.13
N GLN A 223 -15.59 0.33 -19.99
CA GLN A 223 -16.02 1.20 -21.06
C GLN A 223 -14.83 1.90 -21.75
N ASN A 224 -13.91 2.45 -20.98
CA ASN A 224 -12.75 3.16 -21.53
C ASN A 224 -11.81 2.25 -22.35
N LYS A 225 -11.68 0.97 -21.99
CA LYS A 225 -10.97 0.00 -22.82
C LYS A 225 -11.63 -0.20 -24.19
N GLU A 226 -12.96 -0.27 -24.24
CA GLU A 226 -13.72 -0.38 -25.48
C GLU A 226 -13.62 0.90 -26.30
N GLU A 227 -13.69 2.07 -25.67
CA GLU A 227 -13.50 3.37 -26.30
C GLU A 227 -12.11 3.49 -26.93
N LEU A 228 -11.05 3.06 -26.25
CA LEU A 228 -9.68 3.10 -26.77
C LEU A 228 -9.44 2.16 -27.94
N VAL A 229 -10.22 1.07 -28.05
CA VAL A 229 -10.20 0.20 -29.25
C VAL A 229 -10.84 0.91 -30.43
N LYS A 230 -11.93 1.65 -30.23
CA LYS A 230 -12.67 2.37 -31.28
C LYS A 230 -12.00 3.70 -31.67
N TYR A 231 -11.50 4.41 -30.65
CA TYR A 231 -10.96 5.76 -30.78
C TYR A 231 -9.56 5.85 -30.18
N ARG A 232 -8.54 5.76 -31.00
CA ARG A 232 -7.12 5.73 -30.59
C ARG A 232 -6.70 6.88 -29.66
N HIS A 233 -7.36 8.02 -29.75
CA HIS A 233 -7.07 9.24 -29.00
C HIS A 233 -8.06 9.51 -27.86
N ALA A 234 -8.94 8.56 -27.51
CA ALA A 234 -9.84 8.72 -26.38
C ALA A 234 -9.03 8.97 -25.08
N PRO A 235 -9.51 9.85 -24.20
CA PRO A 235 -8.88 10.07 -22.90
C PRO A 235 -8.79 8.78 -22.10
N LYS A 236 -7.65 8.53 -21.47
CA LYS A 236 -7.46 7.36 -20.61
C LYS A 236 -8.11 7.62 -19.25
N PHE A 237 -8.89 6.66 -18.77
CA PHE A 237 -9.48 6.69 -17.43
C PHE A 237 -8.72 5.74 -16.50
N ALA A 238 -8.06 6.28 -15.47
CA ALA A 238 -7.30 5.53 -14.46
C ALA A 238 -6.58 4.29 -15.03
N PRO A 239 -5.64 4.45 -15.99
CA PRO A 239 -5.08 3.33 -16.77
C PRO A 239 -4.34 2.28 -15.92
N ALA A 240 -3.84 2.65 -14.74
CA ALA A 240 -3.26 1.71 -13.78
C ALA A 240 -4.33 1.03 -12.89
N GLY A 241 -5.62 1.29 -13.14
CA GLY A 241 -6.76 0.67 -12.47
C GLY A 241 -7.03 1.18 -11.07
N GLN A 242 -7.76 0.38 -10.30
CA GLN A 242 -8.13 0.74 -8.93
C GLN A 242 -7.50 -0.19 -7.89
N SER A 243 -7.38 0.33 -6.67
CA SER A 243 -6.92 -0.40 -5.48
C SER A 243 -7.72 -0.01 -4.25
N THR A 244 -7.55 -0.76 -3.16
CA THR A 244 -8.14 -0.45 -1.86
C THR A 244 -7.15 -0.70 -0.74
N GLN A 245 -7.47 -0.24 0.46
CA GLN A 245 -6.72 -0.49 1.68
C GLN A 245 -7.63 -1.03 2.77
N LEU A 246 -7.09 -1.96 3.56
CA LEU A 246 -7.75 -2.63 4.66
C LEU A 246 -6.86 -2.60 5.90
N ILE A 247 -7.43 -2.23 7.05
CA ILE A 247 -6.74 -2.21 8.33
C ILE A 247 -6.88 -3.59 8.97
N ILE A 248 -5.75 -4.16 9.43
CA ILE A 248 -5.67 -5.49 10.02
C ILE A 248 -5.42 -5.38 11.51
N GLY A 249 -6.23 -6.07 12.33
CA GLY A 249 -6.06 -6.14 13.78
C GLY A 249 -6.66 -4.98 14.56
N ALA A 250 -7.40 -4.07 13.91
CA ALA A 250 -8.26 -3.09 14.61
C ALA A 250 -9.60 -3.70 15.04
N THR A 251 -10.01 -4.78 14.42
CA THR A 251 -11.25 -5.52 14.62
C THR A 251 -10.96 -7.02 14.66
N PRO A 252 -11.87 -7.87 15.22
CA PRO A 252 -11.54 -9.26 15.56
C PRO A 252 -11.59 -10.24 14.38
N GLU A 253 -11.91 -9.81 13.17
CA GLU A 253 -12.04 -10.71 12.03
C GLU A 253 -10.77 -11.54 11.79
N ASP A 254 -10.97 -12.83 11.46
CA ASP A 254 -9.92 -13.77 11.14
C ASP A 254 -9.38 -13.64 9.70
N ASP A 255 -8.32 -14.36 9.39
CA ASP A 255 -7.66 -14.27 8.07
C ASP A 255 -8.51 -14.86 6.95
N LEU A 256 -9.32 -15.88 7.23
CA LEU A 256 -10.26 -16.47 6.25
C LEU A 256 -11.29 -15.44 5.80
N HIS A 257 -11.88 -14.70 6.74
CA HIS A 257 -12.84 -13.63 6.44
C HIS A 257 -12.17 -12.54 5.57
N ILE A 258 -10.95 -12.14 5.93
CA ILE A 258 -10.18 -11.14 5.18
C ILE A 258 -9.85 -11.61 3.76
N LEU A 259 -9.45 -12.88 3.59
CA LEU A 259 -9.14 -13.44 2.27
C LEU A 259 -10.38 -13.60 1.39
N ARG A 260 -11.50 -14.06 1.95
CA ARG A 260 -12.79 -14.13 1.22
C ARG A 260 -13.22 -12.76 0.73
N LEU A 261 -13.13 -11.75 1.60
CA LEU A 261 -13.39 -10.37 1.22
C LEU A 261 -12.45 -9.91 0.11
N THR A 262 -11.15 -10.17 0.25
CA THR A 262 -10.13 -9.80 -0.73
C THR A 262 -10.39 -10.43 -2.09
N GLN A 263 -10.67 -11.74 -2.12
CA GLN A 263 -11.01 -12.46 -3.34
C GLN A 263 -12.28 -11.88 -3.98
N GLY A 264 -13.34 -11.66 -3.20
CA GLY A 264 -14.57 -11.03 -3.69
C GLY A 264 -14.34 -9.64 -4.28
N LEU A 265 -13.41 -8.86 -3.71
CA LEU A 265 -13.04 -7.55 -4.25
C LEU A 265 -12.31 -7.67 -5.60
N TYR A 266 -11.44 -8.66 -5.78
CA TYR A 266 -10.80 -8.93 -7.07
C TYR A 266 -11.82 -9.40 -8.12
N ASP A 267 -12.68 -10.33 -7.78
CA ASP A 267 -13.66 -10.93 -8.68
C ASP A 267 -14.73 -9.91 -9.09
N GLN A 268 -15.29 -9.17 -8.14
CA GLN A 268 -16.43 -8.28 -8.37
C GLN A 268 -16.03 -6.89 -8.87
N TYR A 269 -14.91 -6.32 -8.39
CA TYR A 269 -14.51 -4.94 -8.72
C TYR A 269 -13.25 -4.85 -9.57
N ARG A 270 -12.67 -5.98 -9.97
CA ARG A 270 -11.43 -6.05 -10.78
C ARG A 270 -10.31 -5.19 -10.22
N LEU A 271 -10.17 -5.16 -8.90
CA LEU A 271 -9.09 -4.43 -8.25
C LEU A 271 -7.73 -4.93 -8.74
N LYS A 272 -6.76 -4.03 -8.82
CA LYS A 272 -5.37 -4.39 -9.10
C LYS A 272 -4.62 -4.82 -7.85
N ARG A 273 -5.01 -4.30 -6.68
CA ARG A 273 -4.40 -4.64 -5.40
C ARG A 273 -5.30 -4.29 -4.22
N VAL A 274 -5.29 -5.14 -3.22
CA VAL A 274 -5.71 -4.85 -1.86
C VAL A 274 -4.45 -4.60 -1.03
N PHE A 275 -4.38 -3.46 -0.35
CA PHE A 275 -3.32 -3.15 0.59
C PHE A 275 -3.78 -3.47 2.00
N TYR A 276 -2.98 -4.25 2.71
CA TYR A 276 -3.18 -4.51 4.13
C TYR A 276 -2.32 -3.54 4.94
N SER A 277 -2.84 -3.09 6.07
CA SER A 277 -2.13 -2.22 7.00
C SER A 277 -2.35 -2.72 8.41
N ALA A 278 -1.32 -3.25 9.04
CA ALA A 278 -1.38 -3.58 10.46
C ALA A 278 -1.78 -2.34 11.25
N TYR A 279 -2.76 -2.50 12.13
CA TYR A 279 -3.21 -1.41 12.99
C TYR A 279 -2.07 -0.98 13.93
N VAL A 280 -1.72 0.30 13.87
CA VAL A 280 -0.78 0.93 14.79
C VAL A 280 -1.58 1.74 15.81
N PRO A 281 -1.44 1.49 17.12
CA PRO A 281 -2.19 2.19 18.16
C PRO A 281 -1.70 3.64 18.33
N VAL A 282 -2.13 4.54 17.45
CA VAL A 282 -1.80 5.97 17.49
C VAL A 282 -2.78 6.80 18.30
N VAL A 283 -3.93 6.23 18.60
CA VAL A 283 -5.02 6.86 19.33
C VAL A 283 -5.49 5.92 20.44
N GLU A 284 -5.66 6.45 21.65
CA GLU A 284 -6.31 5.70 22.73
C GLU A 284 -7.82 5.70 22.57
N HIS A 285 -8.41 4.53 22.51
CA HIS A 285 -9.85 4.36 22.48
C HIS A 285 -10.23 2.96 22.99
N THR A 286 -11.30 2.88 23.78
CA THR A 286 -11.75 1.62 24.42
C THR A 286 -12.15 0.51 23.44
N LEU A 287 -12.49 0.88 22.20
CA LEU A 287 -12.89 -0.05 21.14
C LEU A 287 -11.71 -0.51 20.26
N LEU A 288 -10.49 -0.10 20.57
CA LEU A 288 -9.28 -0.39 19.78
C LEU A 288 -8.22 -1.04 20.66
N PRO A 289 -7.32 -1.84 20.09
CA PRO A 289 -6.16 -2.33 20.81
C PRO A 289 -5.36 -1.19 21.44
N GLY A 290 -4.93 -1.38 22.68
CA GLY A 290 -4.17 -0.40 23.45
C GLY A 290 -2.77 -0.13 22.88
N LYS A 291 -2.12 0.93 23.36
CA LYS A 291 -0.76 1.33 22.93
C LYS A 291 0.34 0.32 23.28
N ASP A 292 0.08 -0.54 24.23
CA ASP A 292 0.94 -1.65 24.66
C ASP A 292 0.89 -2.84 23.69
N VAL A 293 -0.15 -2.92 22.84
CA VAL A 293 -0.30 -3.98 21.85
C VAL A 293 0.57 -3.71 20.63
N LYS A 294 1.49 -4.62 20.34
CA LYS A 294 2.33 -4.52 19.14
C LYS A 294 1.50 -4.68 17.87
N PRO A 295 1.75 -3.85 16.84
CA PRO A 295 1.10 -4.00 15.53
C PRO A 295 1.30 -5.42 14.97
N PRO A 296 0.27 -6.07 14.38
CA PRO A 296 0.33 -7.43 13.90
C PRO A 296 1.06 -7.52 12.54
N LEU A 297 2.32 -7.09 12.49
CA LEU A 297 3.12 -7.00 11.25
C LEU A 297 3.34 -8.36 10.59
N LEU A 298 3.52 -9.43 11.37
CA LEU A 298 3.67 -10.77 10.82
C LEU A 298 2.37 -11.25 10.15
N ARG A 299 1.22 -10.96 10.75
CA ARG A 299 -0.09 -11.25 10.17
C ARG A 299 -0.30 -10.48 8.86
N GLU A 300 0.02 -9.20 8.85
CA GLU A 300 0.02 -8.39 7.61
C GLU A 300 0.89 -9.02 6.54
N HIS A 301 2.11 -9.44 6.89
CA HIS A 301 3.02 -10.11 5.96
C HIS A 301 2.45 -11.41 5.41
N ARG A 302 1.84 -12.27 6.25
CA ARG A 302 1.19 -13.52 5.82
C ARG A 302 0.01 -13.25 4.87
N LEU A 303 -0.80 -12.23 5.15
CA LEU A 303 -1.89 -11.81 4.26
C LEU A 303 -1.37 -11.31 2.90
N TYR A 304 -0.25 -10.57 2.84
CA TYR A 304 0.39 -10.22 1.57
C TYR A 304 0.92 -11.42 0.81
N GLN A 305 1.48 -12.42 1.50
CA GLN A 305 1.90 -13.66 0.85
C GLN A 305 0.68 -14.41 0.28
N ALA A 306 -0.41 -14.51 1.02
CA ALA A 306 -1.65 -15.13 0.55
C ALA A 306 -2.30 -14.34 -0.61
N ASP A 307 -2.33 -13.01 -0.55
CA ASP A 307 -2.78 -12.15 -1.65
C ASP A 307 -2.00 -12.45 -2.96
N TRP A 308 -0.69 -12.70 -2.83
CA TRP A 308 0.12 -13.08 -3.98
C TRP A 308 -0.29 -14.43 -4.56
N LEU A 309 -0.65 -15.40 -3.71
CA LEU A 309 -1.16 -16.71 -4.13
C LEU A 309 -2.50 -16.60 -4.84
N LEU A 310 -3.43 -15.78 -4.34
CA LEU A 310 -4.73 -15.52 -4.98
C LEU A 310 -4.55 -14.92 -6.39
N ARG A 311 -3.66 -13.94 -6.54
CA ARG A 311 -3.55 -13.17 -7.79
C ARG A 311 -2.71 -13.81 -8.89
N PHE A 312 -1.73 -14.64 -8.55
CA PHE A 312 -0.73 -15.12 -9.50
C PHE A 312 -0.55 -16.63 -9.53
N TYR A 313 -1.09 -17.36 -8.54
CA TYR A 313 -0.91 -18.80 -8.41
C TYR A 313 -2.25 -19.55 -8.48
N GLU A 314 -3.32 -18.82 -8.75
CA GLU A 314 -4.67 -19.38 -8.92
C GLU A 314 -5.18 -20.16 -7.68
N PHE A 315 -4.71 -19.78 -6.49
CA PHE A 315 -5.29 -20.25 -5.24
C PHE A 315 -6.60 -19.53 -4.95
N ARG A 316 -7.51 -20.20 -4.28
CA ARG A 316 -8.71 -19.59 -3.71
C ARG A 316 -8.56 -19.44 -2.20
N ALA A 317 -9.34 -18.54 -1.63
CA ALA A 317 -9.30 -18.28 -0.19
C ALA A 317 -9.60 -19.55 0.62
N GLU A 318 -10.59 -20.33 0.18
CA GLU A 318 -11.02 -21.58 0.80
C GLU A 318 -10.03 -22.74 0.64
N GLU A 319 -9.06 -22.65 -0.27
CA GLU A 319 -7.95 -23.61 -0.37
C GLU A 319 -6.86 -23.30 0.67
N LEU A 320 -6.66 -22.02 0.98
CA LEU A 320 -5.59 -21.57 1.88
C LEU A 320 -5.98 -21.67 3.35
N LEU A 321 -7.24 -21.44 3.66
CA LEU A 321 -7.82 -21.46 5.01
C LEU A 321 -9.24 -22.04 4.96
N ASP A 322 -9.65 -22.74 6.00
CA ASP A 322 -10.96 -23.36 6.17
C ASP A 322 -11.61 -22.96 7.51
N GLU A 323 -12.77 -23.52 7.82
CA GLU A 323 -13.51 -23.20 9.05
C GLU A 323 -12.83 -23.74 10.33
N GLU A 324 -11.95 -24.74 10.20
CA GLU A 324 -11.17 -25.30 11.32
C GLU A 324 -9.88 -24.51 11.54
N HIS A 325 -9.28 -24.01 10.43
CA HIS A 325 -8.02 -23.26 10.43
C HIS A 325 -8.25 -21.87 9.83
N ARG A 326 -8.90 -20.98 10.60
CA ARG A 326 -9.33 -19.66 10.13
C ARG A 326 -8.21 -18.61 10.06
N ASN A 327 -7.04 -18.88 10.66
CA ASN A 327 -5.89 -17.97 10.66
C ASN A 327 -4.63 -18.68 10.21
N PHE A 328 -3.73 -17.95 9.56
CA PHE A 328 -2.44 -18.46 9.13
C PHE A 328 -1.55 -18.82 10.32
N ASP A 329 -0.83 -19.93 10.18
CA ASP A 329 0.26 -20.27 11.10
C ASP A 329 1.39 -19.24 10.96
N PRO A 330 1.76 -18.53 12.03
CA PRO A 330 2.82 -17.53 11.98
C PRO A 330 4.20 -18.14 11.68
N ARG A 331 4.40 -19.44 11.93
CA ARG A 331 5.69 -20.13 11.81
C ARG A 331 6.10 -20.39 10.36
N VAL A 332 5.15 -20.59 9.46
CA VAL A 332 5.38 -20.94 8.05
C VAL A 332 4.63 -20.01 7.11
N ASP A 333 5.08 -19.89 5.86
CA ASP A 333 4.35 -19.11 4.87
C ASP A 333 3.04 -19.82 4.42
N PRO A 334 2.04 -19.09 3.91
CA PRO A 334 0.75 -19.65 3.52
C PRO A 334 0.82 -20.81 2.53
N LYS A 335 1.80 -20.80 1.61
CA LYS A 335 1.97 -21.86 0.63
C LYS A 335 2.56 -23.13 1.25
N CYS A 336 3.50 -22.98 2.18
CA CYS A 336 4.00 -24.09 2.98
C CYS A 336 2.91 -24.65 3.90
N SER A 337 2.09 -23.77 4.53
CA SER A 337 0.96 -24.20 5.36
C SER A 337 -0.04 -25.04 4.56
N TRP A 338 -0.38 -24.60 3.34
CA TRP A 338 -1.23 -25.37 2.43
C TRP A 338 -0.62 -26.73 2.09
N ALA A 339 0.66 -26.77 1.77
CA ALA A 339 1.34 -28.02 1.41
C ALA A 339 1.40 -29.04 2.58
N LEU A 340 1.56 -28.53 3.80
CA LEU A 340 1.51 -29.36 5.02
C LEU A 340 0.12 -29.97 5.26
N ALA A 341 -0.94 -29.23 4.93
CA ALA A 341 -2.32 -29.72 5.02
C ALA A 341 -2.69 -30.70 3.88
N HIS A 342 -1.90 -30.74 2.79
CA HIS A 342 -2.17 -31.58 1.63
C HIS A 342 -1.00 -32.53 1.31
N PRO A 343 -0.57 -33.37 2.26
CA PRO A 343 0.61 -34.21 2.08
C PRO A 343 0.46 -35.27 0.95
N HIS A 344 -0.77 -35.69 0.66
CA HIS A 344 -1.08 -36.61 -0.41
C HIS A 344 -0.79 -36.07 -1.83
N PHE A 345 -0.65 -34.73 -1.95
CA PHE A 345 -0.29 -34.05 -3.20
C PHE A 345 1.20 -34.20 -3.52
N PHE A 346 2.02 -34.54 -2.55
CA PHE A 346 3.49 -34.54 -2.63
C PHE A 346 4.11 -35.90 -2.42
N PRO A 347 5.32 -36.15 -2.95
CA PRO A 347 6.15 -35.26 -3.76
C PRO A 347 5.68 -35.15 -5.22
N VAL A 348 5.91 -34.01 -5.86
CA VAL A 348 5.56 -33.74 -7.26
C VAL A 348 6.76 -33.96 -8.17
N GLU A 349 6.60 -34.75 -9.24
CA GLU A 349 7.65 -34.93 -10.25
C GLU A 349 7.66 -33.76 -11.24
N VAL A 350 8.72 -32.95 -11.20
CA VAL A 350 8.81 -31.70 -11.98
C VAL A 350 8.87 -31.91 -13.49
N ASN A 351 9.36 -33.08 -13.95
CA ASN A 351 9.43 -33.40 -15.37
C ASN A 351 8.06 -33.72 -15.97
N GLN A 352 7.06 -34.07 -15.15
CA GLN A 352 5.72 -34.45 -15.58
C GLN A 352 4.63 -33.42 -15.25
N ALA A 353 4.78 -32.72 -14.13
CA ALA A 353 3.78 -31.80 -13.59
C ALA A 353 3.41 -30.67 -14.59
N ASP A 354 2.13 -30.33 -14.65
CA ASP A 354 1.66 -29.16 -15.38
C ASP A 354 2.04 -27.85 -14.67
N TYR A 355 1.67 -26.73 -15.27
CA TYR A 355 2.00 -25.41 -14.74
C TYR A 355 1.36 -25.16 -13.38
N GLU A 356 0.10 -25.50 -13.23
CA GLU A 356 -0.71 -25.30 -12.03
C GLU A 356 -0.18 -26.14 -10.87
N THR A 357 0.12 -27.40 -11.13
CA THR A 357 0.76 -28.32 -10.16
C THR A 357 2.13 -27.81 -9.72
N LEU A 358 2.96 -27.31 -10.63
CA LEU A 358 4.25 -26.70 -10.29
C LEU A 358 4.08 -25.47 -9.38
N LEU A 359 3.04 -24.68 -9.61
CA LEU A 359 2.74 -23.52 -8.75
C LEU A 359 2.28 -23.90 -7.34
N ARG A 360 1.83 -25.14 -7.10
CA ARG A 360 1.49 -25.63 -5.75
C ARG A 360 2.73 -25.96 -4.91
N ILE A 361 3.87 -26.22 -5.53
CA ILE A 361 5.10 -26.59 -4.81
C ILE A 361 5.67 -25.40 -4.05
N PRO A 362 5.86 -25.46 -2.70
CA PRO A 362 6.58 -24.45 -1.97
C PRO A 362 7.98 -24.19 -2.55
N GLY A 363 8.36 -22.92 -2.69
CA GLY A 363 9.65 -22.56 -3.30
C GLY A 363 9.66 -22.47 -4.83
N VAL A 364 8.61 -22.92 -5.52
CA VAL A 364 8.45 -22.74 -6.97
C VAL A 364 7.54 -21.53 -7.24
N GLY A 365 8.05 -20.55 -7.96
CA GLY A 365 7.32 -19.35 -8.34
C GLY A 365 6.90 -19.37 -9.81
N VAL A 366 6.09 -18.39 -10.23
CA VAL A 366 5.61 -18.20 -11.61
C VAL A 366 6.74 -18.25 -12.64
N VAL A 367 7.86 -17.56 -12.35
CA VAL A 367 9.03 -17.50 -13.22
C VAL A 367 9.73 -18.88 -13.27
N SER A 368 9.93 -19.50 -12.10
CA SER A 368 10.57 -20.82 -12.01
C SER A 368 9.74 -21.91 -12.68
N ALA A 369 8.42 -21.92 -12.50
CA ALA A 369 7.51 -22.87 -13.15
C ALA A 369 7.60 -22.76 -14.70
N ARG A 370 7.57 -21.54 -15.24
CA ARG A 370 7.73 -21.33 -16.69
C ARG A 370 9.10 -21.79 -17.20
N ARG A 371 10.17 -21.53 -16.46
CA ARG A 371 11.52 -21.99 -16.80
C ARG A 371 11.65 -23.51 -16.76
N ILE A 372 11.04 -24.18 -15.77
CA ILE A 372 10.97 -25.65 -15.69
C ILE A 372 10.27 -26.19 -16.94
N LEU A 373 9.07 -25.70 -17.27
CA LEU A 373 8.32 -26.13 -18.46
C LEU A 373 9.08 -25.93 -19.77
N SER A 374 9.86 -24.87 -19.86
CA SER A 374 10.70 -24.62 -21.05
C SER A 374 11.92 -25.55 -21.08
N ALA A 375 12.65 -25.66 -19.98
CA ALA A 375 13.90 -26.41 -19.92
C ALA A 375 13.70 -27.92 -20.11
N ARG A 376 12.64 -28.52 -19.53
CA ARG A 376 12.38 -29.96 -19.68
C ARG A 376 12.07 -30.41 -21.11
N ARG A 377 11.79 -29.48 -22.04
CA ARG A 377 11.63 -29.79 -23.47
C ARG A 377 12.93 -30.23 -24.14
N THR A 378 14.07 -29.83 -23.59
CA THR A 378 15.40 -30.16 -24.12
C THR A 378 16.01 -31.39 -23.49
N GLY A 379 15.46 -31.85 -22.37
CA GLY A 379 15.88 -33.06 -21.66
C GLY A 379 15.33 -33.12 -20.24
N PRO A 380 15.43 -34.29 -19.59
CA PRO A 380 14.97 -34.43 -18.21
C PRO A 380 15.81 -33.58 -17.27
N LEU A 381 15.11 -32.92 -16.32
CA LEU A 381 15.74 -32.07 -15.30
C LEU A 381 16.14 -32.91 -14.09
N HIS A 382 17.28 -32.55 -13.49
CA HIS A 382 17.75 -33.10 -12.22
C HIS A 382 17.66 -32.01 -11.12
N THR A 383 17.84 -32.43 -9.88
CA THR A 383 17.68 -31.55 -8.70
C THR A 383 18.62 -30.32 -8.75
N GLU A 384 19.84 -30.47 -9.27
CA GLU A 384 20.83 -29.40 -9.40
C GLU A 384 20.40 -28.32 -10.40
N ASP A 385 19.64 -28.69 -11.43
CA ASP A 385 19.17 -27.77 -12.46
C ASP A 385 18.11 -26.82 -11.92
N LEU A 386 17.28 -27.26 -10.98
CA LEU A 386 16.18 -26.50 -10.42
C LEU A 386 16.64 -25.21 -9.74
N ARG A 387 17.81 -25.23 -9.08
CA ARG A 387 18.38 -24.03 -8.48
C ARG A 387 18.72 -22.97 -9.52
N LYS A 388 19.29 -23.38 -10.66
CA LYS A 388 19.62 -22.50 -11.78
C LYS A 388 18.36 -21.92 -12.44
N LEU A 389 17.25 -22.65 -12.39
CA LEU A 389 15.94 -22.18 -12.89
C LEU A 389 15.22 -21.24 -11.92
N GLY A 390 15.82 -20.95 -10.75
CA GLY A 390 15.31 -20.01 -9.75
C GLY A 390 14.35 -20.63 -8.74
N VAL A 391 14.37 -21.95 -8.57
CA VAL A 391 13.61 -22.63 -7.51
C VAL A 391 14.29 -22.38 -6.16
N VAL A 392 13.50 -22.03 -5.15
CA VAL A 392 13.97 -21.85 -3.78
C VAL A 392 14.09 -23.21 -3.12
N MET A 393 15.22 -23.90 -3.34
CA MET A 393 15.45 -25.27 -2.91
C MET A 393 15.35 -25.48 -1.38
N LYS A 394 15.60 -24.44 -0.58
CA LYS A 394 15.41 -24.49 0.88
C LYS A 394 14.02 -25.01 1.30
N ARG A 395 13.00 -24.73 0.48
CA ARG A 395 11.61 -25.17 0.70
C ARG A 395 11.23 -26.30 -0.24
N ALA A 396 11.54 -26.12 -1.54
CA ALA A 396 11.07 -27.01 -2.60
C ALA A 396 11.57 -28.45 -2.48
N GLN A 397 12.79 -28.65 -1.97
CA GLN A 397 13.42 -29.98 -1.85
C GLN A 397 12.61 -31.01 -1.06
N TYR A 398 11.70 -30.57 -0.20
CA TYR A 398 10.85 -31.45 0.60
C TYR A 398 9.57 -31.87 -0.12
N PHE A 399 9.23 -31.23 -1.24
CA PHE A 399 7.93 -31.35 -1.90
C PHE A 399 8.01 -31.81 -3.36
N LEU A 400 9.20 -32.03 -3.90
CA LEU A 400 9.38 -32.40 -5.30
C LEU A 400 10.36 -33.52 -5.52
N THR A 401 10.20 -34.16 -6.68
CA THR A 401 11.20 -35.03 -7.30
C THR A 401 11.61 -34.49 -8.66
N ALA A 402 12.82 -34.85 -9.09
CA ALA A 402 13.33 -34.58 -10.42
C ALA A 402 13.94 -35.89 -10.94
N SER A 403 13.44 -36.41 -12.07
CA SER A 403 13.79 -37.76 -12.60
C SER A 403 13.61 -38.87 -11.56
N GLY A 404 12.51 -38.82 -10.82
CA GLY A 404 12.11 -39.78 -9.80
C GLY A 404 12.92 -39.73 -8.50
N ARG A 405 13.79 -38.73 -8.31
CA ARG A 405 14.64 -38.59 -7.13
C ARG A 405 14.38 -37.31 -6.38
N MET A 406 14.33 -37.35 -5.07
CA MET A 406 14.42 -36.17 -4.19
C MET A 406 15.88 -35.69 -4.10
N ALA A 407 16.11 -34.54 -3.50
CA ALA A 407 17.46 -34.04 -3.17
C ALA A 407 18.17 -35.09 -2.27
N ASP A 408 19.50 -35.19 -2.41
CA ASP A 408 20.31 -36.21 -1.74
C ASP A 408 20.06 -36.26 -0.22
N GLY A 409 19.83 -37.45 0.30
CA GLY A 409 19.60 -37.73 1.72
C GLY A 409 18.20 -37.37 2.23
N LEU A 410 17.31 -36.84 1.39
CA LEU A 410 15.94 -36.49 1.80
C LEU A 410 14.96 -37.60 1.46
N ARG A 411 14.02 -37.83 2.38
CA ARG A 411 12.80 -38.61 2.16
C ARG A 411 11.61 -37.77 2.57
N PHE A 412 10.50 -37.92 1.87
CA PHE A 412 9.25 -37.31 2.26
C PHE A 412 8.80 -37.91 3.60
N ASN A 413 8.86 -37.12 4.66
CA ASN A 413 8.43 -37.50 6.01
C ASN A 413 7.63 -36.36 6.62
N GLN A 414 6.32 -36.57 6.81
CA GLN A 414 5.39 -35.59 7.34
C GLN A 414 5.75 -35.13 8.75
N ASP A 415 6.20 -36.03 9.63
CA ASP A 415 6.47 -35.71 11.04
C ASP A 415 7.63 -34.74 11.23
N THR A 416 8.62 -34.77 10.35
CA THR A 416 9.80 -33.90 10.40
C THR A 416 9.69 -32.67 9.49
N LEU A 417 8.71 -32.65 8.57
CA LEU A 417 8.58 -31.65 7.53
C LEU A 417 8.35 -30.24 8.10
N LEU A 418 7.40 -30.11 9.04
CA LEU A 418 7.13 -28.83 9.70
C LEU A 418 8.38 -28.30 10.43
N HIS A 419 9.07 -29.16 11.17
CA HIS A 419 10.28 -28.79 11.89
C HIS A 419 11.37 -28.27 10.94
N ASN A 420 11.61 -28.98 9.83
CA ASN A 420 12.58 -28.60 8.82
C ASN A 420 12.22 -27.26 8.13
N LEU A 421 10.94 -27.04 7.86
CA LEU A 421 10.47 -25.76 7.29
C LEU A 421 10.65 -24.61 8.25
N ILE A 422 10.32 -24.77 9.54
CA ILE A 422 10.52 -23.75 10.57
C ILE A 422 12.01 -23.38 10.66
N LEU A 423 12.90 -24.35 10.68
CA LEU A 423 14.36 -24.10 10.72
C LEU A 423 14.85 -23.33 9.48
N THR A 424 14.23 -23.56 8.32
CA THR A 424 14.60 -22.86 7.08
C THR A 424 14.01 -21.46 6.97
N GLU A 425 12.88 -21.19 7.65
CA GLU A 425 12.19 -19.88 7.64
C GLU A 425 12.62 -18.96 8.77
N GLN A 426 13.28 -19.48 9.81
CA GLN A 426 13.82 -18.57 10.82
C GLN A 426 14.73 -17.55 10.12
N PRO A 427 14.36 -16.26 10.09
CA PRO A 427 15.35 -15.25 9.76
C PRO A 427 16.47 -15.43 10.79
N SER A 428 17.72 -15.37 10.36
CA SER A 428 18.80 -15.12 11.28
C SER A 428 18.30 -14.01 12.19
N LEU A 429 18.04 -14.35 13.47
CA LEU A 429 17.57 -13.39 14.45
C LEU A 429 18.44 -12.15 14.27
N PRO A 430 17.89 -10.93 14.19
CA PRO A 430 18.71 -9.75 14.32
C PRO A 430 19.51 -10.00 15.60
N GLN A 431 20.82 -10.01 15.48
CA GLN A 431 21.67 -10.11 16.67
C GLN A 431 21.14 -9.05 17.61
N PRO A 432 20.91 -9.37 18.90
CA PRO A 432 20.51 -8.36 19.85
C PRO A 432 21.50 -7.22 19.65
N GLU A 433 20.97 -6.01 19.42
CA GLU A 433 21.81 -4.82 19.51
C GLU A 433 22.49 -4.91 20.87
N VAL A 434 23.77 -5.25 20.86
CA VAL A 434 24.61 -5.15 22.05
C VAL A 434 24.60 -3.65 22.32
N GLU A 435 23.78 -3.22 23.28
CA GLU A 435 23.94 -1.91 23.87
C GLU A 435 25.41 -1.82 24.28
N GLN A 436 26.21 -1.12 23.49
CA GLN A 436 27.50 -0.68 23.91
C GLN A 436 27.26 0.27 25.09
N LEU A 437 27.22 -0.32 26.28
CA LEU A 437 27.40 0.43 27.51
C LEU A 437 28.65 1.27 27.32
N SER A 438 28.47 2.57 27.16
CA SER A 438 29.60 3.50 27.10
C SER A 438 30.34 3.44 28.45
N LEU A 439 31.50 2.85 28.43
CA LEU A 439 32.46 2.79 29.56
C LEU A 439 33.15 4.15 29.79
N PHE A 440 32.40 5.24 29.67
CA PHE A 440 32.86 6.56 30.04
C PHE A 440 31.77 7.24 30.86
N LEU A 441 31.84 7.02 32.17
CA LEU A 441 31.34 7.92 33.19
C LEU A 441 32.55 8.70 33.76
N PRO A 442 32.28 9.87 34.34
CA PRO A 442 32.89 11.19 34.12
C PRO A 442 34.30 11.33 34.53
#